data_bda4399f8b3b4e6c75e9b7039dd5ba68
#
_entry.id   bda4399f8b3b4e6c75e9b7039dd5ba68
#
_cell.length_a   1.000
_cell.length_b   1.000
_cell.length_c   1.000
_cell.angle_alpha   90.00
_cell.angle_beta   90.00
_cell.angle_gamma   90.00
#
_symmetry.space_group_name_H-M   'P 1'
#
loop_
_entity.id
_entity.type
_entity.pdbx_description
1 polymer ?
#
loop_
_entity_poly.entity_id
_entity_poly.type
_entity_poly.pdbx_seq_one_letter_code
_entity_poly.pdbx_strand_id
1 'polypeptide(L)'
;DLVRSRGLGDVYKRQLLSVLFGAFGKGAAASTDGSQGGSTDKVVHAIDSEEGAMMLGYARSVVIVPGYGMAVAQAQHTVRELGEQLEKMGVDVKYAIHPVAGRMPGHMNVLLAEANVPYTQLHDMDDINAEFERVDVALVIGANDVVNPAARHDKTSPIYGMPILEVDKAHHTIVIKRSMRSGFA
;
A
#
# COMPACT_ATOMS: atom_id res chain seq x y z
N ASP A 1 -11.44 -0.71 -33.96
CA ASP A 1 -10.67 -1.40 -32.91
C ASP A 1 -10.34 -0.52 -31.69
N LEU A 2 -10.27 0.81 -31.85
CA LEU A 2 -10.05 1.74 -30.74
C LEU A 2 -11.24 1.85 -29.75
N VAL A 3 -12.44 1.54 -30.20
CA VAL A 3 -13.66 1.59 -29.38
C VAL A 3 -13.77 0.38 -28.45
N ARG A 4 -13.18 -0.76 -28.84
CA ARG A 4 -13.20 -1.99 -28.05
C ARG A 4 -12.25 -1.96 -26.84
N SER A 5 -11.16 -1.20 -26.95
CA SER A 5 -10.19 -1.05 -25.85
C SER A 5 -10.70 -0.15 -24.71
N ARG A 6 -11.55 0.85 -25.03
CA ARG A 6 -12.17 1.73 -24.00
C ARG A 6 -13.15 0.99 -23.10
N GLY A 7 -13.92 0.04 -23.64
CA GLY A 7 -14.87 -0.74 -22.83
C GLY A 7 -14.21 -1.71 -21.86
N LEU A 8 -13.06 -2.28 -22.22
CA LEU A 8 -12.33 -3.20 -21.33
C LEU A 8 -11.73 -2.45 -20.12
N GLY A 9 -11.14 -1.28 -20.37
CA GLY A 9 -10.57 -0.45 -19.31
C GLY A 9 -11.59 -0.03 -18.25
N ASP A 10 -12.84 0.28 -18.67
CA ASP A 10 -13.91 0.66 -17.74
C ASP A 10 -14.43 -0.51 -16.90
N VAL A 11 -14.46 -1.73 -17.46
CA VAL A 11 -14.85 -2.93 -16.72
C VAL A 11 -13.81 -3.25 -15.63
N TYR A 12 -12.52 -3.20 -15.97
CA TYR A 12 -11.45 -3.42 -14.98
C TYR A 12 -11.41 -2.35 -13.90
N LYS A 13 -11.62 -1.08 -14.24
CA LYS A 13 -11.73 0.00 -13.25
C LYS A 13 -12.86 -0.22 -12.25
N ARG A 14 -14.03 -0.68 -12.71
CA ARG A 14 -15.15 -1.02 -11.82
C ARG A 14 -14.84 -2.22 -10.92
N GLN A 15 -14.09 -3.20 -11.41
CA GLN A 15 -13.65 -4.34 -10.61
C GLN A 15 -12.64 -3.93 -9.54
N LEU A 16 -11.65 -3.08 -9.88
CA LEU A 16 -10.72 -2.51 -8.89
C LEU A 16 -11.45 -1.73 -7.80
N LEU A 17 -12.43 -0.91 -8.17
CA LEU A 17 -13.27 -0.19 -7.21
C LEU A 17 -14.02 -1.14 -6.29
N SER A 18 -14.59 -2.23 -6.80
CA SER A 18 -15.33 -3.18 -5.98
C SER A 18 -14.44 -3.93 -4.99
N VAL A 19 -13.21 -4.24 -5.39
CA VAL A 19 -12.21 -4.89 -4.54
C VAL A 19 -11.74 -3.94 -3.44
N LEU A 20 -11.38 -2.70 -3.80
CA LEU A 20 -10.95 -1.69 -2.82
C LEU A 20 -12.04 -1.33 -1.80
N PHE A 21 -13.32 -1.31 -2.20
CA PHE A 21 -14.43 -0.89 -1.33
C PHE A 21 -15.21 -2.02 -0.70
N GLY A 22 -15.38 -3.12 -1.41
CA GLY A 22 -16.17 -4.24 -0.93
C GLY A 22 -15.62 -4.83 0.37
N ALA A 23 -14.29 -4.83 0.52
CA ALA A 23 -13.61 -5.45 1.65
C ALA A 23 -13.20 -4.49 2.77
N PHE A 24 -12.98 -3.20 2.46
CA PHE A 24 -12.55 -2.23 3.48
C PHE A 24 -13.70 -1.47 4.18
N GLY A 25 -14.94 -1.85 3.93
CA GLY A 25 -16.11 -1.36 4.65
C GLY A 25 -16.60 0.02 4.22
N LYS A 26 -17.91 0.12 4.04
CA LYS A 26 -18.63 1.38 3.94
C LYS A 26 -18.44 2.19 5.24
N GLY A 27 -17.52 3.13 5.25
CA GLY A 27 -17.40 4.01 6.40
C GLY A 27 -16.10 4.79 6.49
N ALA A 28 -15.89 5.71 5.57
CA ALA A 28 -15.05 6.87 5.85
C ALA A 28 -15.63 8.05 5.07
N ALA A 29 -16.68 8.63 5.62
CA ALA A 29 -17.02 10.00 5.27
C ALA A 29 -15.87 10.89 5.72
N ALA A 30 -15.37 11.70 4.82
CA ALA A 30 -14.39 12.72 5.08
C ALA A 30 -14.87 13.66 6.19
N SER A 31 -14.21 13.65 7.33
CA SER A 31 -14.26 14.72 8.31
C SER A 31 -12.95 15.49 8.23
N THR A 32 -13.01 16.63 7.57
CA THR A 32 -12.04 17.71 7.71
C THR A 32 -12.11 18.21 9.14
N ASP A 33 -11.08 17.94 9.93
CA ASP A 33 -10.82 18.77 11.11
C ASP A 33 -9.32 18.98 11.28
N GLY A 34 -8.97 20.27 11.32
CA GLY A 34 -7.60 20.74 11.35
C GLY A 34 -7.00 20.61 12.76
N SER A 35 -5.79 20.11 12.80
CA SER A 35 -4.92 20.32 13.95
C SER A 35 -3.52 20.64 13.46
N GLN A 36 -3.12 21.90 13.70
CA GLN A 36 -1.79 22.44 13.47
C GLN A 36 -0.80 21.83 14.47
N GLY A 37 0.29 21.32 13.95
CA GLY A 37 1.48 20.97 14.73
C GLY A 37 2.68 20.90 13.79
N GLY A 38 3.54 21.91 13.85
CA GLY A 38 4.56 22.29 12.87
C GLY A 38 5.62 21.25 12.56
N SER A 39 5.99 21.23 11.31
CA SER A 39 7.31 21.33 10.66
C SER A 39 7.29 20.66 9.27
N THR A 40 7.70 21.45 8.27
CA THR A 40 7.95 21.09 6.86
C THR A 40 6.79 20.48 6.08
N ASP A 41 6.28 21.29 5.15
CA ASP A 41 5.16 21.06 4.23
C ASP A 41 5.19 19.73 3.45
N LYS A 42 4.87 18.64 4.11
CA LYS A 42 4.38 17.44 3.43
C LYS A 42 2.85 17.46 3.55
N VAL A 43 2.21 18.09 2.60
CA VAL A 43 0.76 18.10 2.49
C VAL A 43 0.29 16.69 2.16
N VAL A 44 -0.39 16.04 3.11
CA VAL A 44 -1.06 14.78 2.85
C VAL A 44 -2.35 15.09 2.10
N HIS A 45 -2.46 14.58 0.88
CA HIS A 45 -3.67 14.73 0.08
C HIS A 45 -4.59 13.52 0.32
N ALA A 46 -5.81 13.78 0.76
CA ALA A 46 -6.81 12.72 0.86
C ALA A 46 -7.38 12.45 -0.54
N ILE A 47 -7.24 11.22 -0.99
CA ILE A 47 -7.80 10.75 -2.27
C ILE A 47 -8.98 9.83 -2.01
N ASP A 48 -9.94 9.85 -2.91
CA ASP A 48 -11.00 8.86 -2.90
C ASP A 48 -10.56 7.57 -3.62
N SER A 49 -11.41 6.61 -3.65
CA SER A 49 -11.11 5.31 -4.24
C SER A 49 -11.08 5.31 -5.75
N GLU A 50 -11.84 6.18 -6.38
CA GLU A 50 -11.83 6.31 -7.83
C GLU A 50 -10.49 6.88 -8.28
N GLU A 51 -10.01 7.90 -7.59
CA GLU A 51 -8.68 8.47 -7.82
C GLU A 51 -7.57 7.46 -7.53
N GLY A 52 -7.65 6.73 -6.39
CA GLY A 52 -6.71 5.66 -6.07
C GLY A 52 -6.70 4.55 -7.11
N ALA A 53 -7.87 4.12 -7.60
CA ALA A 53 -7.97 3.10 -8.65
C ALA A 53 -7.41 3.60 -9.99
N MET A 54 -7.58 4.87 -10.31
CA MET A 54 -6.97 5.46 -11.51
C MET A 54 -5.45 5.48 -11.39
N MET A 55 -4.90 5.92 -10.26
CA MET A 55 -3.45 5.94 -10.04
C MET A 55 -2.84 4.55 -10.18
N LEU A 56 -3.45 3.54 -9.57
CA LEU A 56 -3.00 2.15 -9.66
C LEU A 56 -3.14 1.58 -11.08
N GLY A 57 -4.24 1.87 -11.76
CA GLY A 57 -4.52 1.32 -13.09
C GLY A 57 -3.70 1.94 -14.23
N TYR A 58 -3.15 3.14 -14.03
CA TYR A 58 -2.24 3.77 -14.99
C TYR A 58 -0.75 3.56 -14.65
N ALA A 59 -0.44 3.02 -13.48
CA ALA A 59 0.91 2.68 -13.09
C ALA A 59 1.46 1.54 -13.97
N ARG A 60 2.75 1.55 -14.22
CA ARG A 60 3.48 0.44 -14.84
C ARG A 60 3.97 -0.56 -13.80
N SER A 61 4.28 -0.05 -12.61
CA SER A 61 4.77 -0.83 -11.48
C SER A 61 4.10 -0.40 -10.18
N VAL A 62 3.66 -1.39 -9.41
CA VAL A 62 3.04 -1.20 -8.09
C VAL A 62 3.72 -2.10 -7.08
N VAL A 63 4.16 -1.53 -5.98
CA VAL A 63 4.65 -2.30 -4.83
C VAL A 63 3.63 -2.21 -3.70
N ILE A 64 3.09 -3.36 -3.31
CA ILE A 64 2.17 -3.48 -2.18
C ILE A 64 2.97 -3.76 -0.91
N VAL A 65 2.74 -2.95 0.12
CA VAL A 65 3.42 -3.04 1.42
C VAL A 65 2.42 -3.46 2.49
N PRO A 66 2.34 -4.77 2.77
CA PRO A 66 1.43 -5.29 3.78
C PRO A 66 1.97 -5.07 5.19
N GLY A 67 1.08 -4.78 6.12
CA GLY A 67 1.41 -4.67 7.54
C GLY A 67 0.41 -5.37 8.44
N TYR A 68 0.59 -5.23 9.74
CA TYR A 68 -0.26 -5.89 10.75
C TYR A 68 -1.75 -5.51 10.62
N GLY A 69 -2.05 -4.27 10.22
CA GLY A 69 -3.43 -3.85 9.98
C GLY A 69 -4.14 -4.66 8.90
N MET A 70 -3.43 -5.09 7.86
CA MET A 70 -3.97 -6.02 6.86
C MET A 70 -4.33 -7.37 7.48
N ALA A 71 -3.47 -7.91 8.34
CA ALA A 71 -3.73 -9.15 9.06
C ALA A 71 -4.94 -9.06 9.98
N VAL A 72 -5.07 -7.98 10.75
CA VAL A 72 -6.23 -7.72 11.64
C VAL A 72 -7.53 -7.62 10.86
N ALA A 73 -7.49 -7.00 9.70
CA ALA A 73 -8.64 -6.86 8.80
C ALA A 73 -8.93 -8.14 8.00
N GLN A 74 -8.05 -9.16 8.07
CA GLN A 74 -8.10 -10.38 7.24
C GLN A 74 -8.22 -10.05 5.74
N ALA A 75 -7.54 -9.00 5.30
CA ALA A 75 -7.67 -8.44 3.95
C ALA A 75 -6.72 -9.07 2.93
N GLN A 76 -5.92 -10.09 3.32
CA GLN A 76 -4.91 -10.71 2.44
C GLN A 76 -5.50 -11.23 1.12
N HIS A 77 -6.69 -11.82 1.16
CA HIS A 77 -7.37 -12.33 -0.05
C HIS A 77 -7.79 -11.19 -0.98
N THR A 78 -8.34 -10.11 -0.42
CA THR A 78 -8.73 -8.92 -1.19
C THR A 78 -7.52 -8.22 -1.80
N VAL A 79 -6.42 -8.15 -1.05
CA VAL A 79 -5.17 -7.58 -1.54
C VAL A 79 -4.59 -8.42 -2.68
N ARG A 80 -4.70 -9.75 -2.57
CA ARG A 80 -4.34 -10.66 -3.67
C ARG A 80 -5.21 -10.42 -4.90
N GLU A 81 -6.53 -10.33 -4.72
CA GLU A 81 -7.47 -10.07 -5.81
C GLU A 81 -7.19 -8.72 -6.51
N LEU A 82 -6.86 -7.68 -5.75
CA LEU A 82 -6.40 -6.40 -6.27
C LEU A 82 -5.14 -6.58 -7.13
N GLY A 83 -4.13 -7.31 -6.62
CA GLY A 83 -2.91 -7.61 -7.36
C GLY A 83 -3.19 -8.30 -8.69
N GLU A 84 -4.05 -9.33 -8.69
CA GLU A 84 -4.45 -10.04 -9.91
C GLU A 84 -5.15 -9.13 -10.94
N GLN A 85 -5.97 -8.20 -10.47
CA GLN A 85 -6.63 -7.26 -11.37
C GLN A 85 -5.61 -6.30 -12.00
N LEU A 86 -4.65 -5.83 -11.23
CA LEU A 86 -3.57 -4.97 -11.74
C LEU A 86 -2.69 -5.73 -12.76
N GLU A 87 -2.33 -6.97 -12.48
CA GLU A 87 -1.57 -7.82 -13.42
C GLU A 87 -2.32 -8.05 -14.74
N LYS A 88 -3.64 -8.28 -14.68
CA LYS A 88 -4.49 -8.40 -15.89
C LYS A 88 -4.51 -7.13 -16.73
N MET A 89 -4.24 -5.98 -16.11
CA MET A 89 -4.08 -4.69 -16.79
C MET A 89 -2.66 -4.44 -17.31
N GLY A 90 -1.73 -5.36 -17.05
CA GLY A 90 -0.34 -5.27 -17.48
C GLY A 90 0.56 -4.50 -16.52
N VAL A 91 0.12 -4.31 -15.27
CA VAL A 91 0.92 -3.68 -14.21
C VAL A 91 1.85 -4.73 -13.60
N ASP A 92 3.13 -4.39 -13.39
CA ASP A 92 4.07 -5.21 -12.63
C ASP A 92 3.79 -5.03 -11.13
N VAL A 93 3.34 -6.12 -10.48
CA VAL A 93 2.94 -6.11 -9.06
C VAL A 93 3.94 -6.89 -8.22
N LYS A 94 4.48 -6.25 -7.20
CA LYS A 94 5.37 -6.84 -6.21
C LYS A 94 4.85 -6.60 -4.79
N TYR A 95 5.21 -7.48 -3.87
CA TYR A 95 4.89 -7.36 -2.45
C TYR A 95 6.18 -7.16 -1.67
N ALA A 96 6.32 -6.02 -1.00
CA ALA A 96 7.48 -5.69 -0.18
C ALA A 96 7.25 -6.13 1.27
N ILE A 97 8.05 -7.07 1.74
CA ILE A 97 7.89 -7.65 3.06
C ILE A 97 8.99 -7.15 3.99
N HIS A 98 8.57 -6.53 5.07
CA HIS A 98 9.48 -6.18 6.16
C HIS A 98 9.60 -7.36 7.13
N PRO A 99 10.82 -7.74 7.56
CA PRO A 99 11.03 -8.94 8.40
C PRO A 99 10.29 -8.92 9.74
N VAL A 100 10.03 -7.73 10.29
CA VAL A 100 9.30 -7.58 11.57
C VAL A 100 7.86 -7.07 11.38
N ALA A 101 7.35 -7.02 10.14
CA ALA A 101 5.95 -6.67 9.91
C ALA A 101 5.03 -7.75 10.52
N GLY A 102 4.06 -7.31 11.32
CA GLY A 102 3.13 -8.21 11.97
C GLY A 102 3.43 -8.47 13.45
N ARG A 103 3.24 -9.69 13.92
CA ARG A 103 3.41 -10.10 15.33
C ARG A 103 4.45 -11.20 15.52
N MET A 104 4.94 -11.79 14.45
CA MET A 104 5.96 -12.83 14.46
C MET A 104 6.78 -12.77 13.17
N PRO A 105 8.02 -13.24 13.17
CA PRO A 105 8.82 -13.35 11.95
C PRO A 105 8.08 -14.12 10.85
N GLY A 106 8.11 -13.58 9.63
CA GLY A 106 7.44 -14.21 8.49
C GLY A 106 5.90 -14.12 8.48
N HIS A 107 5.29 -13.33 9.39
CA HIS A 107 3.84 -13.23 9.48
C HIS A 107 3.19 -12.84 8.15
N MET A 108 3.75 -11.86 7.45
CA MET A 108 3.20 -11.43 6.15
C MET A 108 3.39 -12.48 5.06
N ASN A 109 4.52 -13.21 5.08
CA ASN A 109 4.76 -14.31 4.14
C ASN A 109 3.70 -15.42 4.27
N VAL A 110 3.36 -15.77 5.51
CA VAL A 110 2.33 -16.80 5.76
C VAL A 110 0.96 -16.36 5.28
N LEU A 111 0.55 -15.12 5.57
CA LEU A 111 -0.75 -14.58 5.14
C LEU A 111 -0.85 -14.46 3.62
N LEU A 112 0.20 -14.01 2.97
CA LEU A 112 0.22 -13.89 1.51
C LEU A 112 0.27 -15.27 0.83
N ALA A 113 0.96 -16.23 1.43
CA ALA A 113 0.93 -17.63 0.97
C ALA A 113 -0.46 -18.26 1.13
N GLU A 114 -1.16 -17.99 2.24
CA GLU A 114 -2.56 -18.38 2.46
C GLU A 114 -3.48 -17.79 1.38
N ALA A 115 -3.23 -16.57 0.97
CA ALA A 115 -3.95 -15.91 -0.11
C ALA A 115 -3.52 -16.38 -1.52
N ASN A 116 -2.61 -17.33 -1.62
CA ASN A 116 -2.05 -17.84 -2.89
C ASN A 116 -1.31 -16.76 -3.71
N VAL A 117 -0.65 -15.81 -3.06
CA VAL A 117 0.28 -14.91 -3.74
C VAL A 117 1.49 -15.71 -4.21
N PRO A 118 1.89 -15.63 -5.49
CA PRO A 118 3.07 -16.33 -5.99
C PRO A 118 4.33 -15.89 -5.23
N TYR A 119 5.16 -16.86 -4.83
CA TYR A 119 6.39 -16.56 -4.10
C TYR A 119 7.35 -15.65 -4.89
N THR A 120 7.30 -15.72 -6.21
CA THR A 120 8.09 -14.86 -7.11
C THR A 120 7.74 -13.37 -7.01
N GLN A 121 6.60 -13.03 -6.45
CA GLN A 121 6.17 -11.65 -6.23
C GLN A 121 6.51 -11.13 -4.83
N LEU A 122 6.96 -12.02 -3.93
CA LEU A 122 7.35 -11.65 -2.58
C LEU A 122 8.82 -11.23 -2.56
N HIS A 123 9.08 -10.00 -2.17
CA HIS A 123 10.41 -9.42 -2.12
C HIS A 123 10.75 -9.00 -0.70
N ASP A 124 11.94 -9.37 -0.27
CA ASP A 124 12.47 -8.94 1.02
C ASP A 124 12.88 -7.47 0.97
N MET A 125 12.93 -6.83 2.14
CA MET A 125 13.19 -5.41 2.30
C MET A 125 14.50 -4.96 1.60
N ASP A 126 15.56 -5.73 1.73
CA ASP A 126 16.88 -5.35 1.19
C ASP A 126 16.87 -5.31 -0.34
N ASP A 127 16.17 -6.24 -0.97
CA ASP A 127 16.06 -6.30 -2.42
C ASP A 127 15.14 -5.19 -2.95
N ILE A 128 13.97 -5.04 -2.36
CA ILE A 128 12.95 -4.11 -2.87
C ILE A 128 13.30 -2.64 -2.61
N ASN A 129 14.07 -2.34 -1.54
CA ASN A 129 14.47 -0.98 -1.24
C ASN A 129 15.30 -0.34 -2.36
N ALA A 130 16.09 -1.14 -3.09
CA ALA A 130 16.85 -0.66 -4.25
C ALA A 130 15.96 -0.33 -5.46
N GLU A 131 14.73 -0.83 -5.49
CA GLU A 131 13.81 -0.65 -6.62
C GLU A 131 12.83 0.51 -6.44
N PHE A 132 12.55 0.97 -5.19
CA PHE A 132 11.52 1.97 -4.92
C PHE A 132 11.64 3.25 -5.74
N GLU A 133 12.84 3.68 -6.09
CA GLU A 133 13.06 4.88 -6.95
C GLU A 133 12.48 4.73 -8.37
N ARG A 134 12.22 3.49 -8.80
CA ARG A 134 11.65 3.17 -10.12
C ARG A 134 10.18 2.78 -10.05
N VAL A 135 9.63 2.68 -8.86
CA VAL A 135 8.24 2.27 -8.62
C VAL A 135 7.32 3.44 -8.85
N ASP A 136 6.30 3.24 -9.69
CA ASP A 136 5.32 4.29 -9.96
C ASP A 136 4.42 4.52 -8.74
N VAL A 137 3.93 3.45 -8.10
CA VAL A 137 3.06 3.55 -6.92
C VAL A 137 3.45 2.55 -5.83
N ALA A 138 3.70 3.03 -4.63
CA ALA A 138 3.78 2.23 -3.41
C ALA A 138 2.42 2.26 -2.70
N LEU A 139 1.80 1.09 -2.50
CA LEU A 139 0.51 0.95 -1.83
C LEU A 139 0.70 0.35 -0.43
N VAL A 140 0.61 1.17 0.59
CA VAL A 140 0.79 0.77 2.00
C VAL A 140 -0.55 0.36 2.61
N ILE A 141 -0.63 -0.90 3.07
CA ILE A 141 -1.87 -1.48 3.62
C ILE A 141 -1.63 -1.98 5.04
N GLY A 142 -2.05 -1.18 6.02
CA GLY A 142 -1.97 -1.56 7.42
C GLY A 142 -0.56 -1.64 8.00
N ALA A 143 0.45 -1.09 7.31
CA ALA A 143 1.79 -0.88 7.85
C ALA A 143 1.89 0.50 8.52
N ASN A 144 2.73 0.61 9.54
CA ASN A 144 3.00 1.86 10.25
C ASN A 144 4.52 2.04 10.46
N ASP A 145 5.08 1.45 11.51
CA ASP A 145 6.49 1.68 11.91
C ASP A 145 7.47 1.28 10.83
N VAL A 146 7.20 0.18 10.13
CA VAL A 146 8.06 -0.38 9.09
C VAL A 146 8.20 0.48 7.83
N VAL A 147 7.43 1.56 7.72
CA VAL A 147 7.49 2.55 6.63
C VAL A 147 7.68 3.98 7.15
N ASN A 148 7.85 4.16 8.47
CA ASN A 148 7.87 5.48 9.10
C ASN A 148 9.26 6.12 8.97
N PRO A 149 9.40 7.27 8.28
CA PRO A 149 10.67 7.97 8.13
C PRO A 149 11.28 8.47 9.46
N ALA A 150 10.51 8.56 10.54
CA ALA A 150 11.02 8.90 11.88
C ALA A 150 12.13 7.94 12.34
N ALA A 151 12.11 6.69 11.88
CA ALA A 151 13.16 5.72 12.12
C ALA A 151 14.55 6.18 11.63
N ARG A 152 14.60 7.04 10.61
CA ARG A 152 15.86 7.57 10.06
C ARG A 152 16.29 8.88 10.70
N HIS A 153 15.35 9.75 11.05
CA HIS A 153 15.63 11.17 11.30
C HIS A 153 15.36 11.61 12.74
N ASP A 154 14.43 10.95 13.44
CA ASP A 154 14.02 11.35 14.79
C ASP A 154 14.68 10.49 15.86
N LYS A 155 15.75 11.04 16.48
CA LYS A 155 16.47 10.37 17.56
C LYS A 155 15.64 10.17 18.83
N THR A 156 14.50 10.83 18.95
CA THR A 156 13.60 10.70 20.10
C THR A 156 12.54 9.62 19.86
N SER A 157 12.41 9.16 18.64
CA SER A 157 11.47 8.11 18.29
C SER A 157 11.91 6.75 18.82
N PRO A 158 11.00 5.94 19.40
CA PRO A 158 11.29 4.58 19.86
C PRO A 158 11.74 3.64 18.74
N ILE A 159 11.46 3.97 17.49
CA ILE A 159 11.86 3.19 16.32
C ILE A 159 13.16 3.69 15.66
N TYR A 160 13.83 4.68 16.27
CA TYR A 160 15.06 5.24 15.72
C TYR A 160 16.13 4.15 15.47
N GLY A 161 16.69 4.17 14.27
CA GLY A 161 17.69 3.20 13.83
C GLY A 161 17.13 1.87 13.30
N MET A 162 15.82 1.67 13.31
CA MET A 162 15.21 0.52 12.69
C MET A 162 15.27 0.67 11.14
N PRO A 163 15.73 -0.35 10.41
CA PRO A 163 15.59 -0.33 8.94
C PRO A 163 14.13 -0.32 8.56
N ILE A 164 13.78 0.40 7.50
CA ILE A 164 12.40 0.55 7.02
C ILE A 164 12.31 0.32 5.51
N LEU A 165 11.11 0.03 5.03
CA LEU A 165 10.80 0.06 3.62
C LEU A 165 10.74 1.50 3.12
N GLU A 166 11.47 1.79 2.06
CA GLU A 166 11.70 3.15 1.55
C GLU A 166 10.59 3.62 0.60
N VAL A 167 9.34 3.46 1.02
CA VAL A 167 8.15 3.80 0.22
C VAL A 167 8.09 5.28 -0.20
N ASP A 168 8.75 6.14 0.56
CA ASP A 168 8.88 7.57 0.29
C ASP A 168 9.74 7.90 -0.94
N LYS A 169 10.47 6.92 -1.47
CA LYS A 169 11.23 7.04 -2.73
C LYS A 169 10.41 6.72 -3.97
N ALA A 170 9.26 6.06 -3.84
CA ALA A 170 8.36 5.82 -4.96
C ALA A 170 7.81 7.14 -5.53
N HIS A 171 7.43 7.14 -6.81
CA HIS A 171 6.87 8.35 -7.43
C HIS A 171 5.59 8.80 -6.73
N HIS A 172 4.74 7.86 -6.33
CA HIS A 172 3.54 8.10 -5.53
C HIS A 172 3.44 7.07 -4.41
N THR A 173 2.99 7.52 -3.23
CA THR A 173 2.73 6.62 -2.10
C THR A 173 1.29 6.77 -1.66
N ILE A 174 0.52 5.69 -1.78
CA ILE A 174 -0.87 5.62 -1.31
C ILE A 174 -0.88 4.86 0.00
N VAL A 175 -1.48 5.45 1.05
CA VAL A 175 -1.59 4.83 2.37
C VAL A 175 -3.06 4.59 2.70
N ILE A 176 -3.43 3.33 2.88
CA ILE A 176 -4.77 2.97 3.36
C ILE A 176 -4.75 2.97 4.88
N LYS A 177 -5.43 3.95 5.47
CA LYS A 177 -5.47 4.17 6.91
C LYS A 177 -6.89 4.49 7.38
N ARG A 178 -7.30 3.91 8.51
CA ARG A 178 -8.65 4.15 9.08
C ARG A 178 -8.83 5.53 9.68
N SER A 179 -7.76 6.16 10.14
CA SER A 179 -7.79 7.49 10.75
C SER A 179 -6.45 8.18 10.57
N MET A 180 -6.45 9.51 10.58
CA MET A 180 -5.24 10.34 10.53
C MET A 180 -4.52 10.45 11.87
N ARG A 181 -4.98 9.77 12.92
CA ARG A 181 -4.29 9.73 14.21
C ARG A 181 -2.92 9.08 14.06
N SER A 182 -1.95 9.54 14.86
CA SER A 182 -0.66 8.87 14.98
C SER A 182 -0.88 7.39 15.36
N GLY A 183 -0.14 6.49 14.72
CA GLY A 183 -0.16 5.07 15.08
C GLY A 183 0.63 4.82 16.35
N PHE A 184 0.73 3.54 16.72
CA PHE A 184 1.68 3.12 17.74
C PHE A 184 3.10 3.28 17.17
N ALA A 185 3.85 4.14 17.73
CA ALA A 185 5.30 4.22 17.69
C ALA A 185 5.78 4.63 19.07
#